data_76a858f0d6f1d115d4926153a3b6e5f1
#
_entry.id   76a858f0d6f1d115d4926153a3b6e5f1
#
_cell.length_a   1.000
_cell.length_b   1.000
_cell.length_c   1.000
_cell.angle_alpha   90.00
_cell.angle_beta   90.00
_cell.angle_gamma   90.00
#
_symmetry.space_group_name_H-M   'P 1'
#
loop_
_entity.id
_entity.type
_entity.pdbx_description
1 polymer ?
#
loop_
_entity_poly.entity_id
_entity_poly.type
_entity_poly.pdbx_seq_one_letter_code
_entity_poly.pdbx_strand_id
1 'polypeptide(L)'
;RRHTADDIIQALEKGRKVGGMEVNMDLIAGLPVDSAEGFEKTLDTVIALDPENITVHTLSLKKGSRITLEGSAIPSDAEVGKMLDIAQDKLRRGGWAPYYLYRQKFMSGGFENVGWSKPGSENIYNVCIMEELCSIVALGGGGSTKLISPAGGRNIRFFAPKYPAEYISGIQKTCSDKQGIIDFYSKESKK
;
A
#
# COMPACT_ATOMS: atom_id res chain seq x y z
N ARG A 1 -9.26 -5.83 -14.00
CA ARG A 1 -9.54 -4.51 -14.58
C ARG A 1 -9.17 -4.55 -16.05
N ARG A 2 -9.90 -3.78 -16.88
CA ARG A 2 -9.63 -3.73 -18.32
C ARG A 2 -8.73 -2.52 -18.61
N HIS A 3 -7.42 -2.70 -18.51
CA HIS A 3 -6.41 -1.72 -18.92
C HIS A 3 -5.16 -2.45 -19.42
N THR A 4 -4.43 -1.80 -20.28
CA THR A 4 -3.19 -2.28 -20.89
C THR A 4 -1.97 -1.62 -20.26
N ALA A 5 -0.77 -2.06 -20.60
CA ALA A 5 0.46 -1.38 -20.21
C ALA A 5 0.53 0.04 -20.79
N ASP A 6 0.04 0.23 -22.03
CA ASP A 6 -0.01 1.56 -22.66
C ASP A 6 -0.92 2.54 -21.91
N ASP A 7 -2.06 2.06 -21.36
CA ASP A 7 -2.94 2.89 -20.53
C ASP A 7 -2.22 3.38 -19.27
N ILE A 8 -1.37 2.56 -18.67
CA ILE A 8 -0.57 2.92 -17.50
C ILE A 8 0.45 4.00 -17.87
N ILE A 9 1.17 3.83 -18.98
CA ILE A 9 2.15 4.80 -19.48
C ILE A 9 1.46 6.14 -19.78
N GLN A 10 0.33 6.12 -20.49
CA GLN A 10 -0.44 7.32 -20.79
C GLN A 10 -0.96 8.02 -19.52
N ALA A 11 -1.38 7.25 -18.50
CA ALA A 11 -1.81 7.81 -17.23
C ALA A 11 -0.67 8.54 -16.52
N LEU A 12 0.54 7.93 -16.50
CA LEU A 12 1.74 8.55 -15.96
C LEU A 12 2.10 9.86 -16.69
N GLU A 13 2.10 9.84 -18.03
CA GLU A 13 2.37 11.02 -18.84
C GLU A 13 1.37 12.16 -18.58
N LYS A 14 0.07 11.82 -18.46
CA LYS A 14 -0.97 12.79 -18.14
C LYS A 14 -0.77 13.38 -16.75
N GLY A 15 -0.44 12.54 -15.75
CA GLY A 15 -0.12 13.00 -14.40
C GLY A 15 1.06 13.98 -14.39
N ARG A 16 2.14 13.66 -15.11
CA ARG A 16 3.31 14.53 -15.22
C ARG A 16 3.01 15.87 -15.91
N LYS A 17 2.12 15.89 -16.91
CA LYS A 17 1.68 17.13 -17.56
C LYS A 17 0.93 18.09 -16.63
N VAL A 18 0.22 17.55 -15.64
CA VAL A 18 -0.44 18.38 -14.60
C VAL A 18 0.61 19.08 -13.74
N GLY A 19 1.74 18.42 -13.48
CA GLY A 19 2.83 18.95 -12.67
C GLY A 19 2.55 18.91 -11.16
N GLY A 20 3.59 19.03 -10.35
CA GLY A 20 3.50 19.10 -8.90
C GLY A 20 2.99 17.84 -8.19
N MET A 21 2.96 16.70 -8.89
CA MET A 21 2.58 15.40 -8.34
C MET A 21 3.76 14.44 -8.39
N GLU A 22 4.03 13.78 -7.29
CA GLU A 22 4.90 12.62 -7.22
C GLU A 22 4.09 11.36 -7.51
N VAL A 23 4.66 10.44 -8.26
CA VAL A 23 4.00 9.21 -8.69
C VAL A 23 4.61 8.02 -7.98
N ASN A 24 3.75 7.17 -7.40
CA ASN A 24 4.13 5.85 -6.92
C ASN A 24 3.61 4.77 -7.89
N MET A 25 4.46 3.82 -8.24
CA MET A 25 4.10 2.66 -9.04
C MET A 25 4.20 1.39 -8.21
N ASP A 26 3.12 0.61 -8.17
CA ASP A 26 3.06 -0.63 -7.40
C ASP A 26 3.38 -1.84 -8.29
N LEU A 27 4.27 -2.70 -7.83
CA LEU A 27 4.60 -4.00 -8.40
C LEU A 27 4.21 -5.12 -7.43
N ILE A 28 3.86 -6.29 -7.95
CA ILE A 28 3.55 -7.47 -7.13
C ILE A 28 4.46 -8.62 -7.55
N ALA A 29 5.34 -9.06 -6.66
CA ALA A 29 6.12 -10.28 -6.82
C ALA A 29 5.26 -11.51 -6.48
N GLY A 30 5.39 -12.58 -7.26
CA GLY A 30 4.71 -13.84 -7.03
C GLY A 30 3.32 -13.96 -7.64
N LEU A 31 2.98 -13.16 -8.66
CA LEU A 31 1.73 -13.32 -9.40
C LEU A 31 1.67 -14.71 -10.09
N PRO A 32 0.46 -15.28 -10.28
CA PRO A 32 0.29 -16.52 -11.01
C PRO A 32 0.94 -16.45 -12.40
N VAL A 33 1.58 -17.54 -12.82
CA VAL A 33 2.29 -17.72 -14.10
C VAL A 33 3.43 -16.74 -14.38
N ASP A 34 3.85 -15.94 -13.38
CA ASP A 34 5.01 -15.08 -13.49
C ASP A 34 6.30 -15.82 -13.09
N SER A 35 7.43 -15.30 -13.54
CA SER A 35 8.77 -15.81 -13.24
C SER A 35 9.70 -14.66 -12.83
N ALA A 36 10.89 -15.00 -12.30
CA ALA A 36 11.88 -13.97 -11.96
C ALA A 36 12.26 -13.13 -13.18
N GLU A 37 12.39 -13.74 -14.36
CA GLU A 37 12.69 -13.03 -15.61
C GLU A 37 11.52 -12.15 -16.09
N GLY A 38 10.27 -12.59 -15.90
CA GLY A 38 9.06 -11.82 -16.22
C GLY A 38 8.93 -10.60 -15.32
N PHE A 39 9.10 -10.82 -14.02
CA PHE A 39 9.13 -9.76 -13.01
C PHE A 39 10.26 -8.76 -13.28
N GLU A 40 11.47 -9.23 -13.61
CA GLU A 40 12.62 -8.38 -13.93
C GLU A 40 12.35 -7.45 -15.12
N LYS A 41 11.75 -7.95 -16.20
CA LYS A 41 11.37 -7.14 -17.37
C LYS A 41 10.35 -6.07 -17.00
N THR A 42 9.37 -6.42 -16.16
CA THR A 42 8.37 -5.46 -15.66
C THR A 42 9.03 -4.37 -14.83
N LEU A 43 9.94 -4.75 -13.92
CA LEU A 43 10.71 -3.84 -13.09
C LEU A 43 11.57 -2.89 -13.94
N ASP A 44 12.27 -3.41 -14.96
CA ASP A 44 13.08 -2.59 -15.87
C ASP A 44 12.22 -1.55 -16.60
N THR A 45 11.02 -1.94 -17.01
CA THR A 45 10.07 -1.00 -17.63
C THR A 45 9.66 0.09 -16.65
N VAL A 46 9.36 -0.26 -15.39
CA VAL A 46 8.98 0.71 -14.36
C VAL A 46 10.14 1.63 -14.01
N ILE A 47 11.36 1.10 -13.90
CA ILE A 47 12.58 1.91 -13.68
C ILE A 47 12.80 2.89 -14.84
N ALA A 48 12.61 2.46 -16.08
CA ALA A 48 12.74 3.33 -17.26
C ALA A 48 11.66 4.43 -17.30
N LEU A 49 10.51 4.23 -16.70
CA LEU A 49 9.47 5.25 -16.52
C LEU A 49 9.82 6.28 -15.44
N ASP A 50 10.82 5.99 -14.62
CA ASP A 50 11.44 6.91 -13.66
C ASP A 50 10.46 7.56 -12.65
N PRO A 51 9.55 6.80 -11.99
CA PRO A 51 8.65 7.36 -10.96
C PRO A 51 9.44 7.78 -9.72
N GLU A 52 8.87 8.66 -8.91
CA GLU A 52 9.48 9.11 -7.65
C GLU A 52 9.47 7.98 -6.61
N ASN A 53 8.41 7.18 -6.60
CA ASN A 53 8.25 6.05 -5.66
C ASN A 53 7.91 4.75 -6.40
N ILE A 54 8.40 3.64 -5.88
CA ILE A 54 8.05 2.28 -6.32
C ILE A 54 7.74 1.46 -5.07
N THR A 55 6.59 0.79 -5.05
CA THR A 55 6.28 -0.17 -3.99
C THR A 55 6.31 -1.59 -4.53
N VAL A 56 7.17 -2.43 -3.97
CA VAL A 56 7.24 -3.85 -4.30
C VAL A 56 6.44 -4.62 -3.25
N HIS A 57 5.30 -5.15 -3.68
CA HIS A 57 4.44 -6.01 -2.88
C HIS A 57 4.80 -7.47 -3.12
N THR A 58 4.61 -8.30 -2.10
CA THR A 58 4.56 -9.75 -2.25
C THR A 58 3.11 -10.21 -2.27
N LEU A 59 2.77 -11.12 -3.16
CA LEU A 59 1.40 -11.64 -3.28
C LEU A 59 0.90 -12.19 -1.95
N SER A 60 -0.24 -11.69 -1.50
CA SER A 60 -0.95 -12.18 -0.31
C SER A 60 -2.20 -12.95 -0.71
N LEU A 61 -2.24 -14.23 -0.42
CA LEU A 61 -3.35 -15.13 -0.75
C LEU A 61 -4.48 -14.97 0.27
N LYS A 62 -5.50 -14.19 -0.08
CA LYS A 62 -6.70 -14.04 0.75
C LYS A 62 -7.67 -15.18 0.50
N LYS A 63 -8.26 -15.74 1.56
CA LYS A 63 -9.37 -16.69 1.46
C LYS A 63 -10.49 -16.07 0.61
N GLY A 64 -10.95 -16.79 -0.43
CA GLY A 64 -11.99 -16.32 -1.36
C GLY A 64 -11.48 -15.43 -2.51
N SER A 65 -10.16 -15.22 -2.66
CA SER A 65 -9.64 -14.63 -3.89
C SER A 65 -9.78 -15.61 -5.06
N ARG A 66 -9.96 -15.09 -6.29
CA ARG A 66 -10.05 -15.95 -7.49
C ARG A 66 -8.83 -16.84 -7.65
N ILE A 67 -7.64 -16.34 -7.37
CA ILE A 67 -6.38 -17.11 -7.41
C ILE A 67 -6.49 -18.35 -6.51
N THR A 68 -7.00 -18.19 -5.29
CA THR A 68 -7.17 -19.30 -4.34
C THR A 68 -8.30 -20.24 -4.76
N LEU A 69 -9.42 -19.70 -5.25
CA LEU A 69 -10.59 -20.50 -5.64
C LEU A 69 -10.34 -21.31 -6.93
N GLU A 70 -9.61 -20.74 -7.88
CA GLU A 70 -9.27 -21.36 -9.17
C GLU A 70 -8.04 -22.27 -9.08
N GLY A 71 -7.36 -22.32 -7.92
CA GLY A 71 -6.16 -23.14 -7.73
C GLY A 71 -5.01 -22.74 -8.66
N SER A 72 -4.92 -21.44 -9.00
CA SER A 72 -3.88 -20.96 -9.90
C SER A 72 -2.49 -21.30 -9.39
N ALA A 73 -1.61 -21.82 -10.25
CA ALA A 73 -0.22 -22.07 -9.91
C ALA A 73 0.50 -20.74 -9.60
N ILE A 74 1.06 -20.64 -8.42
CA ILE A 74 1.88 -19.50 -8.00
C ILE A 74 3.35 -19.89 -7.94
N PRO A 75 4.29 -18.98 -8.17
CA PRO A 75 5.71 -19.22 -8.00
C PRO A 75 6.04 -19.72 -6.58
N SER A 76 7.11 -20.52 -6.48
CA SER A 76 7.62 -20.97 -5.18
C SER A 76 8.17 -19.80 -4.37
N ASP A 77 8.27 -19.97 -3.04
CA ASP A 77 8.89 -18.96 -2.16
C ASP A 77 10.33 -18.64 -2.58
N ALA A 78 11.08 -19.63 -3.06
CA ALA A 78 12.42 -19.43 -3.59
C ALA A 78 12.43 -18.54 -4.85
N GLU A 79 11.44 -18.71 -5.73
CA GLU A 79 11.31 -17.89 -6.93
C GLU A 79 10.88 -16.45 -6.58
N VAL A 80 9.94 -16.30 -5.63
CA VAL A 80 9.56 -14.97 -5.11
C VAL A 80 10.75 -14.29 -4.45
N GLY A 81 11.56 -15.02 -3.68
CA GLY A 81 12.80 -14.50 -3.11
C GLY A 81 13.73 -13.91 -4.16
N LYS A 82 13.95 -14.61 -5.29
CA LYS A 82 14.76 -14.09 -6.41
C LYS A 82 14.17 -12.80 -7.00
N MET A 83 12.85 -12.72 -7.16
CA MET A 83 12.19 -11.48 -7.63
C MET A 83 12.48 -10.30 -6.71
N LEU A 84 12.42 -10.52 -5.40
CA LEU A 84 12.69 -9.49 -4.39
C LEU A 84 14.17 -9.08 -4.35
N ASP A 85 15.11 -10.03 -4.49
CA ASP A 85 16.53 -9.75 -4.58
C ASP A 85 16.86 -8.92 -5.82
N ILE A 86 16.29 -9.29 -6.98
CA ILE A 86 16.41 -8.51 -8.23
C ILE A 86 15.87 -7.09 -8.03
N ALA A 87 14.70 -6.94 -7.40
CA ALA A 87 14.13 -5.64 -7.12
C ALA A 87 15.04 -4.78 -6.24
N GLN A 88 15.54 -5.35 -5.13
CA GLN A 88 16.43 -4.65 -4.22
C GLN A 88 17.70 -4.16 -4.92
N ASP A 89 18.34 -5.02 -5.70
CA ASP A 89 19.57 -4.71 -6.42
C ASP A 89 19.37 -3.60 -7.46
N LYS A 90 18.35 -3.75 -8.31
CA LYS A 90 18.09 -2.80 -9.40
C LYS A 90 17.62 -1.45 -8.89
N LEU A 91 16.73 -1.41 -7.89
CA LEU A 91 16.23 -0.16 -7.32
C LEU A 91 17.34 0.61 -6.62
N ARG A 92 18.21 -0.06 -5.85
CA ARG A 92 19.38 0.60 -5.23
C ARG A 92 20.31 1.19 -6.27
N ARG A 93 20.63 0.44 -7.34
CA ARG A 93 21.48 0.94 -8.44
C ARG A 93 20.82 2.08 -9.21
N GLY A 94 19.49 2.10 -9.30
CA GLY A 94 18.71 3.16 -9.93
C GLY A 94 18.52 4.42 -9.08
N GLY A 95 19.01 4.43 -7.83
CA GLY A 95 18.94 5.60 -6.95
C GLY A 95 17.73 5.66 -6.03
N TRP A 96 16.92 4.58 -5.95
CA TRP A 96 15.87 4.46 -4.95
C TRP A 96 16.41 3.86 -3.64
N ALA A 97 15.93 4.35 -2.51
CA ALA A 97 16.21 3.81 -1.18
C ALA A 97 14.93 3.27 -0.53
N PRO A 98 14.99 2.17 0.24
CA PRO A 98 13.83 1.72 1.01
C PRO A 98 13.52 2.74 2.10
N TYR A 99 12.23 3.12 2.26
CA TYR A 99 11.84 4.11 3.25
C TYR A 99 10.72 3.64 4.20
N TYR A 100 9.98 2.60 3.83
CA TYR A 100 9.08 1.88 4.73
C TYR A 100 8.93 0.44 4.31
N LEU A 101 8.54 -0.41 5.27
CA LEU A 101 8.21 -1.81 5.01
C LEU A 101 7.02 -2.24 5.88
N TYR A 102 6.28 -3.22 5.41
CA TYR A 102 5.23 -3.84 6.20
C TYR A 102 4.95 -5.27 5.76
N ARG A 103 4.47 -6.08 6.70
CA ARG A 103 4.07 -7.46 6.44
C ARG A 103 2.56 -7.62 6.58
N GLN A 104 1.95 -8.28 5.62
CA GLN A 104 0.56 -8.71 5.70
C GLN A 104 0.47 -10.18 6.16
N LYS A 105 -0.68 -10.55 6.73
CA LYS A 105 -0.98 -11.96 6.99
C LYS A 105 -1.13 -12.72 5.67
N PHE A 106 -0.71 -14.00 5.66
CA PHE A 106 -0.83 -14.90 4.50
C PHE A 106 -0.01 -14.49 3.26
N MET A 107 1.11 -13.83 3.47
CA MET A 107 2.08 -13.60 2.40
C MET A 107 2.91 -14.87 2.15
N SER A 108 3.19 -15.14 0.88
CA SER A 108 4.09 -16.22 0.46
C SER A 108 5.47 -16.02 1.09
N GLY A 109 6.11 -17.07 1.59
CA GLY A 109 7.45 -17.04 2.18
C GLY A 109 7.64 -16.14 3.39
N GLY A 110 6.58 -15.51 3.93
CA GLY A 110 6.68 -14.56 5.03
C GLY A 110 7.44 -13.27 4.68
N PHE A 111 7.59 -12.97 3.40
CA PHE A 111 8.25 -11.77 2.89
C PHE A 111 7.50 -10.47 3.24
N GLU A 112 8.15 -9.35 3.03
CA GLU A 112 7.64 -8.02 3.33
C GLU A 112 7.33 -7.24 2.05
N ASN A 113 6.42 -6.29 2.15
CA ASN A 113 6.22 -5.26 1.15
C ASN A 113 7.17 -4.11 1.47
N VAL A 114 7.87 -3.60 0.48
CA VAL A 114 8.84 -2.52 0.66
C VAL A 114 8.52 -1.36 -0.26
N GLY A 115 8.40 -0.17 0.32
CA GLY A 115 8.32 1.08 -0.43
C GLY A 115 9.72 1.66 -0.65
N TRP A 116 9.99 2.00 -1.90
CA TRP A 116 11.24 2.58 -2.36
C TRP A 116 10.98 4.00 -2.85
N SER A 117 11.87 4.92 -2.52
CA SER A 117 11.74 6.33 -2.88
C SER A 117 13.05 6.90 -3.40
N LYS A 118 12.97 7.84 -4.32
CA LYS A 118 14.07 8.76 -4.57
C LYS A 118 14.25 9.68 -3.37
N PRO A 119 15.49 10.14 -3.07
CA PRO A 119 15.73 11.04 -1.95
C PRO A 119 14.84 12.30 -2.02
N GLY A 120 14.12 12.58 -0.93
CA GLY A 120 13.24 13.75 -0.81
C GLY A 120 11.82 13.57 -1.33
N SER A 121 11.49 12.36 -1.86
CA SER A 121 10.15 12.01 -2.35
C SER A 121 9.47 10.96 -1.46
N GLU A 122 9.92 10.78 -0.23
CA GLU A 122 9.34 9.84 0.71
C GLU A 122 7.91 10.27 1.08
N ASN A 123 6.94 9.39 0.89
CA ASN A 123 5.56 9.67 1.26
C ASN A 123 5.40 9.57 2.79
N ILE A 124 5.35 10.74 3.44
CA ILE A 124 5.22 10.86 4.90
C ILE A 124 3.99 10.13 5.44
N TYR A 125 2.89 10.09 4.68
CA TYR A 125 1.69 9.35 5.09
C TYR A 125 1.99 7.84 5.26
N ASN A 126 2.77 7.24 4.35
CA ASN A 126 3.14 5.82 4.46
C ASN A 126 4.00 5.57 5.71
N VAL A 127 4.96 6.44 5.98
CA VAL A 127 5.79 6.36 7.19
C VAL A 127 4.91 6.48 8.44
N CYS A 128 4.09 7.52 8.52
CA CYS A 128 3.23 7.75 9.68
C CYS A 128 2.24 6.63 9.96
N ILE A 129 1.65 5.99 8.92
CA ILE A 129 0.69 4.91 9.12
C ILE A 129 1.35 3.60 9.52
N MET A 130 2.54 3.30 8.97
CA MET A 130 3.28 2.06 9.25
C MET A 130 3.95 2.10 10.61
N GLU A 131 4.61 3.20 10.95
CA GLU A 131 5.29 3.41 12.24
C GLU A 131 4.36 3.88 13.36
N GLU A 132 3.06 4.04 13.08
CA GLU A 132 2.06 4.52 14.05
C GLU A 132 2.44 5.85 14.73
N LEU A 133 3.08 6.77 14.00
CA LEU A 133 3.60 8.03 14.54
C LEU A 133 2.49 9.05 14.84
N CYS A 134 1.38 9.00 14.11
CA CYS A 134 0.27 9.91 14.29
C CYS A 134 -1.08 9.24 14.05
N SER A 135 -2.12 9.84 14.61
CA SER A 135 -3.49 9.43 14.32
C SER A 135 -3.89 9.83 12.91
N ILE A 136 -4.69 9.00 12.27
CA ILE A 136 -5.20 9.23 10.92
C ILE A 136 -6.72 9.28 10.99
N VAL A 137 -7.29 10.44 10.63
CA VAL A 137 -8.73 10.63 10.52
C VAL A 137 -9.15 10.44 9.07
N ALA A 138 -9.83 9.33 8.78
CA ALA A 138 -10.33 9.02 7.45
C ALA A 138 -11.72 9.59 7.23
N LEU A 139 -11.97 10.13 6.03
CA LEU A 139 -13.26 10.63 5.57
C LEU A 139 -13.76 9.76 4.42
N GLY A 140 -15.09 9.67 4.27
CA GLY A 140 -15.71 8.96 3.16
C GLY A 140 -16.03 7.49 3.43
N GLY A 141 -16.74 6.87 2.48
CA GLY A 141 -17.12 5.44 2.54
C GLY A 141 -15.89 4.53 2.53
N GLY A 142 -15.90 3.52 3.41
CA GLY A 142 -14.78 2.59 3.58
C GLY A 142 -13.58 3.16 4.34
N GLY A 143 -13.66 4.42 4.79
CA GLY A 143 -12.60 5.07 5.57
C GLY A 143 -12.34 4.36 6.90
N SER A 144 -11.06 4.22 7.27
CA SER A 144 -10.61 3.66 8.55
C SER A 144 -9.84 4.71 9.33
N THR A 145 -10.49 5.33 10.30
CA THR A 145 -9.84 6.23 11.26
C THR A 145 -9.06 5.39 12.28
N LYS A 146 -7.79 5.73 12.51
CA LYS A 146 -6.92 5.10 13.49
C LYS A 146 -6.41 6.15 14.47
N LEU A 147 -6.71 6.00 15.74
CA LEU A 147 -6.23 6.87 16.80
C LEU A 147 -5.07 6.21 17.52
N ILE A 148 -3.98 6.94 17.64
CA ILE A 148 -2.75 6.51 18.33
C ILE A 148 -2.72 7.17 19.70
N SER A 149 -2.49 6.38 20.74
CA SER A 149 -2.34 6.87 22.10
C SER A 149 -0.92 7.43 22.29
N PRO A 150 -0.77 8.73 22.60
CA PRO A 150 0.55 9.32 22.88
C PRO A 150 1.26 8.70 24.09
N ALA A 151 0.48 8.17 25.04
CA ALA A 151 0.99 7.52 26.25
C ALA A 151 1.34 6.03 26.09
N GLY A 152 1.38 5.51 24.85
CA GLY A 152 1.63 4.08 24.58
C GLY A 152 0.46 3.16 24.95
N GLY A 153 -0.76 3.70 25.06
CA GLY A 153 -1.97 2.95 25.33
C GLY A 153 -2.51 2.21 24.11
N ARG A 154 -3.72 1.68 24.22
CA ARG A 154 -4.39 0.92 23.14
C ARG A 154 -4.84 1.85 22.03
N ASN A 155 -4.39 1.59 20.78
CA ASN A 155 -4.90 2.25 19.60
C ASN A 155 -6.37 1.89 19.34
N ILE A 156 -7.15 2.86 18.88
CA ILE A 156 -8.58 2.70 18.58
C ILE A 156 -8.80 2.88 17.09
N ARG A 157 -9.75 2.14 16.51
CA ARG A 157 -10.14 2.27 15.11
C ARG A 157 -11.65 2.44 14.98
N PHE A 158 -12.05 3.36 14.07
CA PHE A 158 -13.42 3.56 13.62
C PHE A 158 -13.51 3.29 12.13
N PHE A 159 -14.54 2.58 11.69
CA PHE A 159 -14.72 2.21 10.29
C PHE A 159 -16.01 2.84 9.76
N ALA A 160 -15.92 3.55 8.65
CA ALA A 160 -17.10 3.96 7.91
C ALA A 160 -17.62 2.80 7.05
N PRO A 161 -18.95 2.73 6.78
CA PRO A 161 -19.50 1.74 5.88
C PRO A 161 -18.81 1.72 4.53
N LYS A 162 -18.56 0.53 3.99
CA LYS A 162 -17.75 0.35 2.77
C LYS A 162 -18.53 0.70 1.50
N TYR A 163 -19.81 0.38 1.48
CA TYR A 163 -20.64 0.57 0.30
C TYR A 163 -21.27 1.97 0.29
N PRO A 164 -21.31 2.66 -0.88
CA PRO A 164 -21.80 4.03 -0.96
C PRO A 164 -23.22 4.22 -0.41
N ALA A 165 -24.15 3.31 -0.74
CA ALA A 165 -25.52 3.38 -0.25
C ALA A 165 -25.62 3.30 1.29
N GLU A 166 -24.87 2.38 1.90
CA GLU A 166 -24.80 2.22 3.35
C GLU A 166 -24.14 3.43 4.03
N TYR A 167 -23.08 3.98 3.39
CA TYR A 167 -22.43 5.17 3.89
C TYR A 167 -23.35 6.38 3.88
N ILE A 168 -24.10 6.60 2.79
CA ILE A 168 -25.05 7.71 2.66
C ILE A 168 -26.18 7.57 3.67
N SER A 169 -26.82 6.40 3.76
CA SER A 169 -27.92 6.17 4.71
C SER A 169 -27.47 6.20 6.18
N GLY A 170 -26.23 5.81 6.47
CA GLY A 170 -25.63 5.78 7.80
C GLY A 170 -24.82 7.02 8.16
N ILE A 171 -24.89 8.12 7.42
CA ILE A 171 -24.02 9.31 7.60
C ILE A 171 -24.12 9.89 9.00
N GLN A 172 -25.33 9.95 9.58
CA GLN A 172 -25.55 10.49 10.93
C GLN A 172 -24.76 9.67 11.99
N LYS A 173 -24.84 8.33 11.87
CA LYS A 173 -24.07 7.45 12.75
C LYS A 173 -22.57 7.63 12.56
N THR A 174 -22.10 7.72 11.31
CA THR A 174 -20.68 7.95 10.98
C THR A 174 -20.17 9.26 11.57
N CYS A 175 -20.98 10.32 11.56
CA CYS A 175 -20.65 11.60 12.18
C CYS A 175 -20.61 11.49 13.71
N SER A 176 -21.58 10.80 14.32
CA SER A 176 -21.62 10.56 15.76
C SER A 176 -20.44 9.73 16.24
N ASP A 177 -20.05 8.68 15.50
CA ASP A 177 -18.90 7.84 15.82
C ASP A 177 -17.58 8.66 15.87
N LYS A 178 -17.49 9.75 15.08
CA LYS A 178 -16.32 10.65 15.09
C LYS A 178 -16.22 11.52 16.36
N GLN A 179 -17.29 11.68 17.14
CA GLN A 179 -17.22 12.29 18.46
C GLN A 179 -16.27 11.52 19.37
N GLY A 180 -16.18 10.19 19.18
CA GLY A 180 -15.21 9.34 19.89
C GLY A 180 -13.74 9.74 19.70
N ILE A 181 -13.40 10.55 18.68
CA ILE A 181 -12.05 11.12 18.52
C ILE A 181 -11.77 12.14 19.62
N ILE A 182 -12.71 13.02 19.87
CA ILE A 182 -12.61 14.04 20.93
C ILE A 182 -12.53 13.38 22.29
N ASP A 183 -13.40 12.37 22.52
CA ASP A 183 -13.45 11.63 23.77
C ASP A 183 -12.14 10.87 24.04
N PHE A 184 -11.51 10.33 23.00
CA PHE A 184 -10.23 9.65 23.11
C PHE A 184 -9.15 10.60 23.63
N TYR A 185 -8.94 11.74 22.98
CA TYR A 185 -7.90 12.69 23.39
C TYR A 185 -8.21 13.40 24.71
N SER A 186 -9.47 13.64 25.01
CA SER A 186 -9.87 14.21 26.32
C SER A 186 -9.54 13.28 27.49
N LYS A 187 -9.56 11.96 27.29
CA LYS A 187 -9.16 10.96 28.29
C LYS A 187 -7.65 10.83 28.42
N GLU A 188 -6.93 10.91 27.30
CA GLU A 188 -5.46 10.84 27.30
C GLU A 188 -4.81 12.08 27.94
N SER A 189 -5.43 13.27 27.78
CA SER A 189 -4.95 14.53 28.39
C SER A 189 -5.11 14.60 29.91
N LYS A 190 -5.84 13.63 30.51
CA LYS A 190 -6.10 13.57 31.96
C LYS A 190 -5.21 12.55 32.69
N LYS A 191 -4.35 11.86 31.96
CA LYS A 191 -3.34 10.95 32.48
C LYS A 191 -1.97 11.62 32.54
#